data_444e3e92d132ebd17ce3aadc71b06562
#
_entry.id   444e3e92d132ebd17ce3aadc71b06562
#
_cell.length_a   1.000
_cell.length_b   1.000
_cell.length_c   1.000
_cell.angle_alpha   90.00
_cell.angle_beta   90.00
_cell.angle_gamma   90.00
#
_symmetry.space_group_name_H-M   'P 1'
#
loop_
_entity.id
_entity.type
_entity.pdbx_description
1 polymer ?
#
loop_
_entity_poly.entity_id
_entity_poly.type
_entity_poly.pdbx_seq_one_letter_code
_entity_poly.pdbx_strand_id
1 'polypeptide(L)'
;MVKDNFSLTRFFFYFVIAFFPFVLISQNGKANNSAYAGNINFSVGLGSNFYSNSTLKFIGSGYNFSLKKVGLWQNSPAFSMPDFSKMLSNQYAISVGYNIRRGINLSLGIDRFKYGIKPGQSVYLTGFVSSEVDTVSNLSGQYTDELINLDSARIEFGSDAGMSFVNIELNLIQNLYRTKRRNFVVNAIYGIGAGVLHTNATFNFGGFEENKRSLSGFGVNANAGLRFEFFKYFYFQPNISAAFIDQIGVYTHQNAAKNNVSHFFATFNSTISAGVIVYLKSKKDCDCPVWN
;
A
#
# COMPACT_ATOMS: atom_id res chain seq x y z
N MET A 1 -4.46 -19.89 -29.70
CA MET A 1 -4.86 -19.11 -28.51
C MET A 1 -3.73 -19.25 -27.51
N VAL A 2 -2.74 -18.36 -27.60
CA VAL A 2 -1.50 -18.40 -26.80
C VAL A 2 -1.82 -17.78 -25.46
N LYS A 3 -1.73 -18.56 -24.39
CA LYS A 3 -1.76 -18.07 -23.01
C LYS A 3 -0.41 -17.40 -22.74
N ASP A 4 -0.36 -16.10 -22.78
CA ASP A 4 0.73 -15.35 -22.20
C ASP A 4 0.67 -15.48 -20.68
N ASN A 5 1.30 -16.53 -20.18
CA ASN A 5 1.66 -16.63 -18.77
C ASN A 5 2.72 -15.56 -18.51
N PHE A 6 2.28 -14.38 -18.10
CA PHE A 6 3.17 -13.35 -17.58
C PHE A 6 3.78 -13.89 -16.29
N SER A 7 4.94 -14.52 -16.43
CA SER A 7 5.62 -15.16 -15.31
C SER A 7 6.10 -14.09 -14.33
N LEU A 8 5.59 -14.13 -13.10
CA LEU A 8 6.00 -13.31 -11.97
C LEU A 8 7.53 -13.28 -11.82
N THR A 9 8.20 -14.39 -12.19
CA THR A 9 9.67 -14.54 -12.23
C THR A 9 10.33 -13.60 -13.23
N ARG A 10 9.75 -13.39 -14.41
CA ARG A 10 10.29 -12.46 -15.41
C ARG A 10 10.15 -11.01 -14.96
N PHE A 11 9.03 -10.67 -14.35
CA PHE A 11 8.82 -9.32 -13.80
C PHE A 11 9.80 -9.01 -12.67
N PHE A 12 10.01 -9.95 -11.76
CA PHE A 12 10.99 -9.82 -10.67
C PHE A 12 12.41 -9.66 -11.20
N PHE A 13 12.76 -10.39 -12.27
CA PHE A 13 14.08 -10.31 -12.91
C PHE A 13 14.32 -8.95 -13.57
N TYR A 14 13.34 -8.41 -14.31
CA TYR A 14 13.44 -7.07 -14.90
C TYR A 14 13.46 -5.96 -13.84
N PHE A 15 12.71 -6.11 -12.75
CA PHE A 15 12.71 -5.20 -11.63
C PHE A 15 14.08 -5.15 -10.94
N VAL A 16 14.68 -6.30 -10.68
CA VAL A 16 16.03 -6.40 -10.09
C VAL A 16 17.09 -5.79 -11.03
N ILE A 17 17.02 -6.05 -12.34
CA ILE A 17 17.96 -5.48 -13.32
C ILE A 17 17.82 -3.95 -13.43
N ALA A 18 16.60 -3.43 -13.41
CA ALA A 18 16.35 -1.98 -13.46
C ALA A 18 16.83 -1.25 -12.20
N PHE A 19 16.76 -1.91 -11.03
CA PHE A 19 17.19 -1.33 -9.74
C PHE A 19 18.68 -1.48 -9.45
N PHE A 20 19.33 -2.50 -10.00
CA PHE A 20 20.74 -2.80 -9.76
C PHE A 20 21.72 -1.66 -10.14
N PRO A 21 21.57 -0.95 -11.29
CA PRO A 21 22.44 0.18 -11.59
C PRO A 21 22.28 1.37 -10.64
N PHE A 22 21.09 1.59 -10.06
CA PHE A 22 20.88 2.65 -9.08
C PHE A 22 21.63 2.41 -7.76
N VAL A 23 21.78 1.16 -7.35
CA VAL A 23 22.57 0.78 -6.15
C VAL A 23 24.06 1.04 -6.38
N LEU A 24 24.56 0.80 -7.60
CA LEU A 24 25.98 1.01 -7.93
C LEU A 24 26.35 2.51 -8.05
N ILE A 25 25.44 3.34 -8.56
CA ILE A 25 25.65 4.79 -8.68
C ILE A 25 25.72 5.45 -7.28
N SER A 26 25.00 4.90 -6.30
CA SER A 26 25.00 5.39 -4.91
C SER A 26 26.38 5.25 -4.21
N GLN A 27 27.24 4.35 -4.66
CA GLN A 27 28.53 4.09 -4.00
C GLN A 27 29.67 5.05 -4.40
N ASN A 28 29.58 5.73 -5.55
CA ASN A 28 30.69 6.53 -6.09
C ASN A 28 30.65 8.03 -5.74
N GLY A 29 29.59 8.53 -5.11
CA GLY A 29 29.57 9.89 -4.60
C GLY A 29 30.32 10.01 -3.28
N LYS A 30 31.28 10.95 -3.12
CA LYS A 30 31.76 11.41 -1.81
C LYS A 30 30.58 12.01 -1.02
N ALA A 31 29.69 11.15 -0.59
CA ALA A 31 28.41 11.51 -0.02
C ALA A 31 28.61 11.98 1.42
N ASN A 32 28.69 13.26 1.58
CA ASN A 32 28.41 13.91 2.86
C ASN A 32 26.91 13.88 3.11
N ASN A 33 26.34 12.70 3.33
CA ASN A 33 24.92 12.51 3.54
C ASN A 33 24.47 13.10 4.87
N SER A 34 23.31 13.72 4.89
CA SER A 34 22.61 14.14 6.11
C SER A 34 22.07 12.94 6.90
N ALA A 35 21.89 11.80 6.26
CA ALA A 35 21.47 10.55 6.88
C ALA A 35 22.62 9.88 7.63
N TYR A 36 22.90 10.36 8.85
CA TYR A 36 23.92 9.80 9.72
C TYR A 36 23.46 8.48 10.36
N ALA A 37 24.39 7.55 10.54
CA ALA A 37 24.13 6.34 11.31
C ALA A 37 23.72 6.69 12.75
N GLY A 38 22.73 5.97 13.29
CA GLY A 38 22.24 6.16 14.64
C GLY A 38 21.18 7.25 14.82
N ASN A 39 20.60 7.76 13.73
CA ASN A 39 19.45 8.67 13.79
C ASN A 39 18.15 7.90 13.72
N ILE A 40 17.16 8.36 14.47
CA ILE A 40 15.76 7.93 14.33
C ILE A 40 15.01 9.02 13.58
N ASN A 41 14.13 8.61 12.68
CA ASN A 41 13.19 9.51 12.03
C ASN A 41 11.75 9.03 12.24
N PHE A 42 10.86 9.98 12.42
CA PHE A 42 9.42 9.76 12.55
C PHE A 42 8.73 10.55 11.48
N SER A 43 7.75 9.95 10.81
CA SER A 43 6.92 10.69 9.86
C SER A 43 5.45 10.33 9.97
N VAL A 44 4.64 11.31 9.59
CA VAL A 44 3.21 11.16 9.32
C VAL A 44 2.94 11.75 7.95
N GLY A 45 2.23 10.99 7.13
CA GLY A 45 1.91 11.37 5.77
C GLY A 45 0.44 11.17 5.44
N LEU A 46 0.03 11.85 4.40
CA LEU A 46 -1.28 11.75 3.78
C LEU A 46 -1.10 11.44 2.31
N GLY A 47 -2.02 10.67 1.73
CA GLY A 47 -1.84 10.24 0.36
C GLY A 47 -3.12 9.93 -0.39
N SER A 48 -2.93 9.49 -1.62
CA SER A 48 -3.98 9.00 -2.51
C SER A 48 -3.51 7.74 -3.19
N ASN A 49 -4.43 6.79 -3.41
CA ASN A 49 -4.13 5.49 -3.99
C ASN A 49 -4.91 5.26 -5.27
N PHE A 50 -4.25 4.64 -6.23
CA PHE A 50 -4.84 4.10 -7.44
C PHE A 50 -4.68 2.59 -7.43
N TYR A 51 -5.70 1.86 -7.86
CA TYR A 51 -5.74 0.41 -7.81
C TYR A 51 -5.86 -0.16 -9.23
N SER A 52 -5.17 -1.28 -9.48
CA SER A 52 -5.38 -2.06 -10.69
C SER A 52 -6.71 -2.80 -10.65
N ASN A 53 -7.20 -3.21 -11.82
CA ASN A 53 -8.27 -4.19 -11.87
C ASN A 53 -7.81 -5.50 -11.22
N SER A 54 -8.75 -6.20 -10.59
CA SER A 54 -8.52 -7.45 -9.88
C SER A 54 -9.52 -8.52 -10.27
N THR A 55 -9.19 -9.77 -9.95
CA THR A 55 -10.14 -10.87 -9.93
C THR A 55 -10.41 -11.22 -8.48
N LEU A 56 -11.65 -11.03 -8.05
CA LEU A 56 -12.10 -11.38 -6.71
C LEU A 56 -12.70 -12.76 -6.71
N LYS A 57 -12.23 -13.64 -5.83
CA LYS A 57 -12.77 -14.97 -5.64
C LYS A 57 -13.48 -15.02 -4.29
N PHE A 58 -14.79 -15.31 -4.33
CA PHE A 58 -15.66 -15.43 -3.18
C PHE A 58 -15.93 -16.91 -2.90
N ILE A 59 -15.66 -17.34 -1.68
CA ILE A 59 -15.93 -18.70 -1.23
C ILE A 59 -16.75 -18.60 0.07
N GLY A 60 -17.86 -19.32 0.09
CA GLY A 60 -18.74 -19.34 1.25
C GLY A 60 -19.66 -20.55 1.28
N SER A 61 -20.48 -20.64 2.35
CA SER A 61 -21.49 -21.67 2.46
C SER A 61 -22.60 -21.39 1.44
N GLY A 62 -22.70 -22.24 0.41
CA GLY A 62 -23.68 -22.09 -0.67
C GLY A 62 -23.26 -21.22 -1.84
N TYR A 63 -22.02 -20.70 -1.86
CA TYR A 63 -21.49 -19.99 -3.03
C TYR A 63 -19.99 -20.22 -3.23
N ASN A 64 -19.59 -20.29 -4.48
CA ASN A 64 -18.19 -20.28 -4.90
C ASN A 64 -18.12 -19.66 -6.28
N PHE A 65 -17.82 -18.37 -6.33
CA PHE A 65 -17.76 -17.65 -7.59
C PHE A 65 -16.59 -16.67 -7.65
N SER A 66 -16.24 -16.27 -8.85
CA SER A 66 -15.22 -15.27 -9.11
C SER A 66 -15.75 -14.17 -10.03
N LEU A 67 -15.39 -12.95 -9.70
CA LEU A 67 -15.63 -11.76 -10.50
C LEU A 67 -14.33 -11.36 -11.15
N LYS A 68 -14.27 -11.38 -12.48
CA LYS A 68 -13.09 -11.01 -13.26
C LYS A 68 -13.18 -9.57 -13.76
N LYS A 69 -12.03 -8.92 -13.92
CA LYS A 69 -11.88 -7.53 -14.38
C LYS A 69 -12.59 -6.50 -13.49
N VAL A 70 -12.63 -6.76 -12.20
CA VAL A 70 -13.24 -5.84 -11.24
C VAL A 70 -12.35 -4.62 -11.07
N GLY A 71 -12.88 -3.45 -11.39
CA GLY A 71 -12.25 -2.17 -11.10
C GLY A 71 -12.39 -1.86 -9.62
N LEU A 72 -11.26 -1.62 -8.96
CA LEU A 72 -11.22 -1.14 -7.59
C LEU A 72 -11.09 0.39 -7.59
N TRP A 73 -11.74 1.03 -6.64
CA TRP A 73 -11.65 2.47 -6.52
C TRP A 73 -11.47 2.88 -5.06
N GLN A 74 -10.95 4.08 -4.87
CA GLN A 74 -10.87 4.68 -3.56
C GLN A 74 -12.25 5.24 -3.18
N ASN A 75 -12.87 4.67 -2.15
CA ASN A 75 -14.20 5.10 -1.67
C ASN A 75 -14.14 6.38 -0.81
N SER A 76 -13.26 7.30 -1.16
CA SER A 76 -13.07 8.56 -0.45
C SER A 76 -12.68 9.64 -1.43
N PRO A 77 -13.19 10.87 -1.29
CA PRO A 77 -12.82 11.95 -2.18
C PRO A 77 -11.30 12.17 -2.12
N ALA A 78 -10.69 12.19 -3.31
CA ALA A 78 -9.31 12.63 -3.45
C ALA A 78 -9.18 14.02 -2.82
N PHE A 79 -8.10 14.19 -2.05
CA PHE A 79 -7.58 15.44 -1.51
C PHE A 79 -8.50 16.66 -1.68
N SER A 80 -9.31 16.97 -0.67
CA SER A 80 -9.98 18.27 -0.57
C SER A 80 -9.44 19.03 0.64
N MET A 81 -8.85 20.19 0.39
CA MET A 81 -8.17 21.03 1.39
C MET A 81 -8.99 21.49 2.61
N PRO A 82 -10.34 21.58 2.60
CA PRO A 82 -11.05 22.17 3.74
C PRO A 82 -11.18 21.26 4.97
N ASP A 83 -11.03 19.92 4.84
CA ASP A 83 -11.34 18.97 5.91
C ASP A 83 -10.12 18.09 6.29
N PHE A 84 -9.13 18.68 6.96
CA PHE A 84 -7.95 17.98 7.44
C PHE A 84 -8.27 16.75 8.32
N SER A 85 -9.34 16.81 9.11
CA SER A 85 -9.80 15.67 9.92
C SER A 85 -10.32 14.50 9.08
N LYS A 86 -10.96 14.77 7.94
CA LYS A 86 -11.40 13.73 7.00
C LYS A 86 -10.24 13.13 6.22
N MET A 87 -9.18 13.89 5.95
CA MET A 87 -7.95 13.37 5.35
C MET A 87 -7.29 12.32 6.26
N LEU A 88 -7.14 12.60 7.54
CA LEU A 88 -6.59 11.65 8.53
C LEU A 88 -7.47 10.41 8.70
N SER A 89 -8.78 10.51 8.45
CA SER A 89 -9.68 9.36 8.55
C SER A 89 -9.57 8.39 7.36
N ASN A 90 -9.03 8.82 6.24
CA ASN A 90 -9.14 8.09 4.97
C ASN A 90 -7.87 7.36 4.59
N GLN A 91 -6.76 8.06 4.46
CA GLN A 91 -5.49 7.46 4.05
C GLN A 91 -4.34 8.18 4.73
N TYR A 92 -3.62 7.47 5.54
CA TYR A 92 -2.44 7.99 6.20
C TYR A 92 -1.31 6.96 6.18
N ALA A 93 -0.09 7.47 6.25
CA ALA A 93 1.12 6.70 6.43
C ALA A 93 1.81 7.19 7.70
N ILE A 94 2.22 6.27 8.56
CA ILE A 94 3.02 6.56 9.75
C ILE A 94 4.25 5.69 9.66
N SER A 95 5.45 6.26 9.84
CA SER A 95 6.66 5.47 9.86
C SER A 95 7.65 5.91 10.92
N VAL A 96 8.41 4.93 11.39
CA VAL A 96 9.57 5.10 12.26
C VAL A 96 10.76 4.45 11.57
N GLY A 97 11.80 5.20 11.31
CA GLY A 97 13.01 4.71 10.65
C GLY A 97 14.25 4.88 11.51
N TYR A 98 15.18 3.96 11.35
CA TYR A 98 16.51 3.99 11.97
C TYR A 98 17.60 3.93 10.91
N ASN A 99 18.52 4.88 10.93
CA ASN A 99 19.66 4.90 10.03
C ASN A 99 20.74 3.92 10.53
N ILE A 100 20.77 2.72 9.94
CA ILE A 100 21.74 1.66 10.28
C ILE A 100 23.15 2.09 9.90
N ARG A 101 23.29 2.64 8.70
CA ARG A 101 24.51 3.18 8.15
C ARG A 101 24.21 4.51 7.48
N ARG A 102 25.27 5.23 7.12
CA ARG A 102 25.18 6.45 6.33
C ARG A 102 24.48 6.15 5.00
N GLY A 103 23.36 6.80 4.75
CA GLY A 103 22.57 6.61 3.54
C GLY A 103 21.71 5.34 3.49
N ILE A 104 21.68 4.52 4.56
CA ILE A 104 20.84 3.33 4.66
C ILE A 104 19.94 3.45 5.89
N ASN A 105 18.65 3.42 5.65
CA ASN A 105 17.60 3.52 6.66
C ASN A 105 16.73 2.26 6.63
N LEU A 106 16.48 1.68 7.79
CA LEU A 106 15.48 0.66 8.00
C LEU A 106 14.27 1.31 8.66
N SER A 107 13.10 1.17 8.08
CA SER A 107 11.86 1.73 8.63
C SER A 107 10.79 0.68 8.85
N LEU A 108 10.00 0.90 9.89
CA LEU A 108 8.74 0.21 10.16
C LEU A 108 7.62 1.21 9.85
N GLY A 109 6.67 0.81 9.02
CA GLY A 109 5.58 1.65 8.56
C GLY A 109 4.21 1.02 8.75
N ILE A 110 3.21 1.87 8.81
CA ILE A 110 1.79 1.51 8.71
C ILE A 110 1.17 2.44 7.68
N ASP A 111 0.77 1.86 6.56
CA ASP A 111 0.04 2.55 5.50
C ASP A 111 -1.42 2.13 5.54
N ARG A 112 -2.31 3.09 5.69
CA ARG A 112 -3.74 2.83 5.69
C ARG A 112 -4.36 3.15 4.36
N PHE A 113 -5.10 2.19 3.80
CA PHE A 113 -5.80 2.29 2.53
C PHE A 113 -7.29 2.08 2.72
N LYS A 114 -8.08 2.65 1.80
CA LYS A 114 -9.51 2.34 1.66
C LYS A 114 -9.80 2.06 0.21
N TYR A 115 -10.46 0.97 -0.07
CA TYR A 115 -10.89 0.62 -1.41
C TYR A 115 -12.22 -0.12 -1.38
N GLY A 116 -12.92 -0.08 -2.49
CA GLY A 116 -14.13 -0.85 -2.72
C GLY A 116 -14.26 -1.23 -4.19
N ILE A 117 -15.20 -2.10 -4.46
CA ILE A 117 -15.63 -2.40 -5.83
C ILE A 117 -16.30 -1.14 -6.39
N LYS A 118 -15.90 -0.71 -7.59
CA LYS A 118 -16.53 0.41 -8.27
C LYS A 118 -17.99 0.05 -8.62
N PRO A 119 -18.98 0.81 -8.16
CA PRO A 119 -20.39 0.52 -8.47
C PRO A 119 -20.71 0.68 -9.96
N GLY A 120 -21.74 -0.02 -10.42
CA GLY A 120 -22.28 0.12 -11.78
C GLY A 120 -21.38 -0.38 -12.90
N GLN A 121 -20.30 -1.13 -12.60
CA GLN A 121 -19.43 -1.70 -13.63
C GLN A 121 -19.93 -3.05 -14.12
N SER A 122 -19.56 -3.39 -15.35
CA SER A 122 -19.79 -4.71 -15.91
C SER A 122 -18.58 -5.62 -15.67
N VAL A 123 -18.81 -6.81 -15.14
CA VAL A 123 -17.77 -7.80 -14.80
C VAL A 123 -18.17 -9.17 -15.30
N TYR A 124 -17.18 -10.06 -15.43
CA TYR A 124 -17.45 -11.46 -15.80
C TYR A 124 -17.58 -12.30 -14.54
N LEU A 125 -18.73 -12.96 -14.42
CA LEU A 125 -19.05 -13.89 -13.34
C LEU A 125 -18.79 -15.33 -13.78
N THR A 126 -18.09 -16.08 -12.96
CA THR A 126 -17.87 -17.52 -13.16
C THR A 126 -18.02 -18.22 -11.81
N GLY A 127 -18.78 -19.30 -11.76
CA GLY A 127 -18.96 -20.10 -10.56
C GLY A 127 -20.42 -20.39 -10.23
N PHE A 128 -20.70 -20.64 -8.96
CA PHE A 128 -21.99 -21.10 -8.49
C PHE A 128 -22.47 -20.27 -7.30
N VAL A 129 -23.78 -19.98 -7.27
CA VAL A 129 -24.50 -19.35 -6.16
C VAL A 129 -25.80 -20.12 -5.91
N SER A 130 -26.01 -20.60 -4.68
CA SER A 130 -27.23 -21.28 -4.28
C SER A 130 -28.39 -20.30 -4.11
N SER A 131 -29.58 -20.72 -4.49
CA SER A 131 -30.83 -19.95 -4.27
C SER A 131 -31.18 -19.73 -2.80
N GLU A 132 -30.62 -20.54 -1.90
CA GLU A 132 -30.81 -20.39 -0.46
C GLU A 132 -30.03 -19.21 0.13
N VAL A 133 -28.93 -18.83 -0.52
CA VAL A 133 -28.04 -17.74 -0.05
C VAL A 133 -28.41 -16.42 -0.69
N ASP A 134 -28.85 -16.45 -1.93
CA ASP A 134 -29.22 -15.24 -2.67
C ASP A 134 -30.71 -15.11 -2.81
N THR A 135 -31.35 -14.41 -1.87
CA THR A 135 -32.77 -14.12 -1.89
C THR A 135 -33.11 -12.75 -2.48
N VAL A 136 -32.12 -11.89 -2.72
CA VAL A 136 -32.32 -10.47 -3.06
C VAL A 136 -31.75 -10.11 -4.43
N SER A 137 -30.57 -10.63 -4.79
CA SER A 137 -29.84 -10.18 -5.98
C SER A 137 -30.17 -10.93 -7.27
N ASN A 138 -30.93 -12.02 -7.20
CA ASN A 138 -31.26 -12.90 -8.33
C ASN A 138 -30.03 -13.45 -9.08
N LEU A 139 -28.93 -13.63 -8.37
CA LEU A 139 -27.69 -14.23 -8.90
C LEU A 139 -27.59 -15.73 -8.64
N SER A 140 -28.68 -16.37 -8.21
CA SER A 140 -28.67 -17.82 -8.01
C SER A 140 -28.55 -18.57 -9.33
N GLY A 141 -27.64 -19.55 -9.38
CA GLY A 141 -27.36 -20.34 -10.59
C GLY A 141 -25.89 -20.68 -10.77
N GLN A 142 -25.60 -21.26 -11.93
CA GLN A 142 -24.25 -21.57 -12.36
C GLN A 142 -23.89 -20.68 -13.55
N TYR A 143 -22.70 -20.09 -13.49
CA TYR A 143 -22.21 -19.09 -14.44
C TYR A 143 -20.89 -19.51 -15.04
N THR A 144 -20.71 -19.20 -16.33
CA THR A 144 -19.47 -19.49 -17.08
C THR A 144 -19.09 -18.26 -17.91
N ASP A 145 -18.28 -17.38 -17.32
CA ASP A 145 -17.83 -16.11 -17.93
C ASP A 145 -19.00 -15.23 -18.44
N GLU A 146 -20.09 -15.19 -17.71
CA GLU A 146 -21.23 -14.34 -18.05
C GLU A 146 -20.98 -12.89 -17.64
N LEU A 147 -21.30 -11.97 -18.55
CA LEU A 147 -21.20 -10.54 -18.30
C LEU A 147 -22.39 -10.09 -17.47
N ILE A 148 -22.14 -9.63 -16.25
CA ILE A 148 -23.14 -9.06 -15.35
C ILE A 148 -22.83 -7.60 -15.06
N ASN A 149 -23.87 -6.82 -14.82
CA ASN A 149 -23.71 -5.45 -14.34
C ASN A 149 -23.76 -5.46 -12.81
N LEU A 150 -22.67 -4.99 -12.17
CA LEU A 150 -22.61 -4.85 -10.73
C LEU A 150 -23.24 -3.52 -10.33
N ASP A 151 -24.22 -3.58 -9.46
CA ASP A 151 -24.68 -2.46 -8.68
C ASP A 151 -24.49 -2.73 -7.19
N SER A 152 -24.51 -1.70 -6.37
CA SER A 152 -24.28 -1.81 -4.94
C SER A 152 -25.30 -2.68 -4.21
N ALA A 153 -26.51 -2.85 -4.81
CA ALA A 153 -27.58 -3.68 -4.24
C ALA A 153 -27.32 -5.18 -4.44
N ARG A 154 -26.46 -5.56 -5.37
CA ARG A 154 -26.19 -6.98 -5.69
C ARG A 154 -24.99 -7.52 -4.94
N ILE A 155 -23.80 -6.94 -5.14
CA ILE A 155 -22.57 -7.37 -4.48
C ILE A 155 -21.77 -6.13 -4.11
N GLU A 156 -21.60 -5.90 -2.85
CA GLU A 156 -20.75 -4.84 -2.32
C GLU A 156 -19.62 -5.47 -1.51
N PHE A 157 -18.38 -5.11 -1.85
CA PHE A 157 -17.20 -5.54 -1.14
C PHE A 157 -16.20 -4.38 -1.10
N GLY A 158 -15.68 -4.12 0.07
CA GLY A 158 -14.71 -3.06 0.26
C GLY A 158 -14.03 -3.11 1.62
N SER A 159 -13.10 -2.22 1.80
CA SER A 159 -12.44 -1.97 3.08
C SER A 159 -12.78 -0.57 3.59
N ASP A 160 -14.07 -0.24 3.73
CA ASP A 160 -14.51 1.10 4.14
C ASP A 160 -13.98 1.51 5.50
N ALA A 161 -13.86 0.55 6.41
CA ALA A 161 -13.20 0.74 7.69
C ALA A 161 -11.66 0.69 7.59
N GLY A 162 -11.11 0.44 6.40
CA GLY A 162 -9.69 0.52 6.06
C GLY A 162 -8.93 -0.80 6.11
N MET A 163 -7.95 -0.88 5.23
CA MET A 163 -6.91 -1.90 5.21
C MET A 163 -5.61 -1.25 5.70
N SER A 164 -4.91 -1.89 6.61
CA SER A 164 -3.61 -1.44 7.11
C SER A 164 -2.52 -2.39 6.61
N PHE A 165 -1.55 -1.82 5.92
CA PHE A 165 -0.34 -2.51 5.48
C PHE A 165 0.78 -2.18 6.47
N VAL A 166 1.13 -3.14 7.31
CA VAL A 166 2.25 -3.03 8.25
C VAL A 166 3.49 -3.57 7.56
N ASN A 167 4.43 -2.69 7.28
CA ASN A 167 5.58 -2.98 6.43
C ASN A 167 6.92 -2.69 7.12
N ILE A 168 7.94 -3.38 6.65
CA ILE A 168 9.34 -3.08 6.92
C ILE A 168 9.98 -2.69 5.60
N GLU A 169 10.66 -1.55 5.55
CA GLU A 169 11.30 -1.02 4.35
C GLU A 169 12.79 -0.77 4.57
N LEU A 170 13.57 -1.12 3.57
CA LEU A 170 14.96 -0.72 3.44
C LEU A 170 15.06 0.43 2.45
N ASN A 171 15.46 1.60 2.95
CA ASN A 171 15.53 2.83 2.18
C ASN A 171 16.98 3.26 1.99
N LEU A 172 17.33 3.63 0.76
CA LEU A 172 18.58 4.27 0.39
C LEU A 172 18.34 5.78 0.33
N ILE A 173 19.18 6.54 1.01
CA ILE A 173 19.11 8.00 1.07
C ILE A 173 20.35 8.57 0.38
N GLN A 174 20.14 9.26 -0.72
CA GLN A 174 21.17 9.91 -1.53
C GLN A 174 21.07 11.41 -1.41
N ASN A 175 22.15 12.07 -0.99
CA ASN A 175 22.18 13.53 -0.94
C ASN A 175 22.31 14.12 -2.34
N LEU A 176 21.36 14.97 -2.71
CA LEU A 176 21.35 15.72 -3.99
C LEU A 176 21.91 17.12 -3.82
N TYR A 177 21.47 17.82 -2.78
CA TYR A 177 21.88 19.20 -2.53
C TYR A 177 21.99 19.49 -1.04
N ARG A 178 22.90 20.36 -0.67
CA ARG A 178 23.11 20.81 0.70
C ARG A 178 23.68 22.22 0.74
N THR A 179 23.09 23.08 1.58
CA THR A 179 23.65 24.41 1.89
C THR A 179 24.92 24.30 2.74
N LYS A 180 25.80 25.31 2.67
CA LYS A 180 27.05 25.33 3.47
C LYS A 180 26.80 25.18 4.98
N ARG A 181 25.76 25.82 5.51
CA ARG A 181 25.37 25.76 6.93
C ARG A 181 24.50 24.53 7.27
N ARG A 182 24.20 23.66 6.29
CA ARG A 182 23.32 22.48 6.45
C ARG A 182 21.94 22.78 7.03
N ASN A 183 21.44 24.02 6.86
CA ASN A 183 20.09 24.39 7.28
C ASN A 183 19.01 23.89 6.31
N PHE A 184 19.42 23.59 5.08
CA PHE A 184 18.57 23.02 4.07
C PHE A 184 19.32 21.93 3.31
N VAL A 185 18.67 20.76 3.17
CA VAL A 185 19.23 19.58 2.49
C VAL A 185 18.14 18.94 1.64
N VAL A 186 18.51 18.52 0.44
CA VAL A 186 17.63 17.74 -0.43
C VAL A 186 18.24 16.36 -0.64
N ASN A 187 17.48 15.33 -0.32
CA ASN A 187 17.87 13.94 -0.51
C ASN A 187 16.88 13.26 -1.46
N ALA A 188 17.39 12.40 -2.32
CA ALA A 188 16.55 11.38 -2.97
C ALA A 188 16.47 10.16 -2.04
N ILE A 189 15.30 9.54 -2.03
CA ILE A 189 15.03 8.32 -1.26
C ILE A 189 14.48 7.27 -2.21
N TYR A 190 15.00 6.06 -2.08
CA TYR A 190 14.54 4.89 -2.82
C TYR A 190 14.43 3.75 -1.83
N GLY A 191 13.32 3.03 -1.84
CA GLY A 191 13.08 1.96 -0.90
C GLY A 191 12.39 0.76 -1.51
N ILE A 192 12.61 -0.36 -0.87
CA ILE A 192 11.86 -1.59 -1.09
C ILE A 192 11.41 -2.13 0.26
N GLY A 193 10.25 -2.73 0.30
CA GLY A 193 9.70 -3.25 1.53
C GLY A 193 8.79 -4.45 1.32
N ALA A 194 8.45 -5.07 2.44
CA ALA A 194 7.47 -6.14 2.51
C ALA A 194 6.68 -6.01 3.81
N GLY A 195 5.47 -6.51 3.81
CA GLY A 195 4.63 -6.41 4.98
C GLY A 195 3.41 -7.31 4.94
N VAL A 196 2.63 -7.21 6.01
CA VAL A 196 1.40 -7.96 6.21
C VAL A 196 0.20 -7.03 6.19
N LEU A 197 -0.94 -7.57 5.81
CA LEU A 197 -2.18 -6.84 5.65
C LEU A 197 -3.18 -7.20 6.73
N HIS A 198 -3.67 -6.17 7.40
CA HIS A 198 -4.79 -6.27 8.31
C HIS A 198 -5.96 -5.50 7.69
N THR A 199 -7.03 -6.23 7.30
CA THR A 199 -8.20 -5.66 6.63
C THR A 199 -9.41 -5.69 7.53
N ASN A 200 -10.15 -4.59 7.56
CA ASN A 200 -11.51 -4.53 8.05
C ASN A 200 -12.42 -4.37 6.83
N ALA A 201 -12.98 -5.51 6.39
CA ALA A 201 -13.79 -5.58 5.19
C ALA A 201 -15.27 -5.44 5.51
N THR A 202 -15.97 -4.71 4.64
CA THR A 202 -17.43 -4.69 4.54
C THR A 202 -17.83 -5.57 3.37
N PHE A 203 -18.73 -6.52 3.62
CA PHE A 203 -19.27 -7.39 2.60
C PHE A 203 -20.80 -7.39 2.70
N ASN A 204 -21.45 -7.09 1.58
CA ASN A 204 -22.90 -7.16 1.45
C ASN A 204 -23.24 -8.02 0.24
N PHE A 205 -23.93 -9.13 0.48
CA PHE A 205 -24.38 -10.06 -0.52
C PHE A 205 -25.60 -10.84 -0.02
N GLY A 206 -26.64 -11.00 -0.85
CA GLY A 206 -27.85 -11.73 -0.49
C GLY A 206 -28.64 -11.12 0.68
N GLY A 207 -28.48 -9.82 0.95
CA GLY A 207 -29.14 -9.12 2.05
C GLY A 207 -28.41 -9.21 3.40
N PHE A 208 -27.20 -9.80 3.44
CA PHE A 208 -26.36 -9.86 4.63
C PHE A 208 -25.23 -8.85 4.54
N GLU A 209 -25.18 -7.93 5.50
CA GLU A 209 -24.06 -6.98 5.65
C GLU A 209 -23.26 -7.34 6.89
N GLU A 210 -21.97 -7.58 6.74
CA GLU A 210 -21.05 -7.84 7.84
C GLU A 210 -19.73 -7.09 7.69
N ASN A 211 -19.22 -6.63 8.83
CA ASN A 211 -17.90 -6.03 8.96
C ASN A 211 -16.97 -6.96 9.73
N LYS A 212 -15.89 -7.41 9.10
CA LYS A 212 -14.93 -8.34 9.73
C LYS A 212 -13.49 -7.87 9.61
N ARG A 213 -12.76 -8.12 10.69
CA ARG A 213 -11.31 -7.88 10.75
C ARG A 213 -10.56 -9.19 10.53
N SER A 214 -9.55 -9.16 9.68
CA SER A 214 -8.71 -10.31 9.39
C SER A 214 -7.26 -9.90 9.12
N LEU A 215 -6.33 -10.78 9.49
CA LEU A 215 -4.99 -10.77 8.89
C LEU A 215 -5.15 -11.38 7.50
N SER A 216 -5.21 -10.53 6.48
CA SER A 216 -5.79 -10.90 5.18
C SER A 216 -4.76 -11.31 4.13
N GLY A 217 -3.47 -11.04 4.35
CA GLY A 217 -2.47 -11.36 3.35
C GLY A 217 -1.14 -10.66 3.58
N PHE A 218 -0.38 -10.55 2.51
CA PHE A 218 0.93 -9.91 2.49
C PHE A 218 1.11 -9.05 1.23
N GLY A 219 2.14 -8.24 1.23
CA GLY A 219 2.50 -7.43 0.08
C GLY A 219 3.97 -7.08 0.04
N VAL A 220 4.40 -6.64 -1.13
CA VAL A 220 5.72 -6.06 -1.35
C VAL A 220 5.56 -4.69 -1.98
N ASN A 221 6.42 -3.75 -1.61
CA ASN A 221 6.37 -2.40 -2.15
C ASN A 221 7.75 -1.90 -2.57
N ALA A 222 7.73 -0.94 -3.48
CA ALA A 222 8.87 -0.12 -3.83
C ALA A 222 8.45 1.34 -3.79
N ASN A 223 9.34 2.20 -3.33
CA ASN A 223 9.08 3.63 -3.22
C ASN A 223 10.23 4.47 -3.76
N ALA A 224 9.89 5.69 -4.19
CA ALA A 224 10.85 6.71 -4.58
C ALA A 224 10.30 8.08 -4.17
N GLY A 225 11.18 8.96 -3.68
CA GLY A 225 10.78 10.27 -3.23
C GLY A 225 11.92 11.25 -3.06
N LEU A 226 11.53 12.46 -2.70
CA LEU A 226 12.46 13.52 -2.32
C LEU A 226 12.21 13.90 -0.87
N ARG A 227 13.29 14.05 -0.11
CA ARG A 227 13.23 14.55 1.27
C ARG A 227 13.89 15.90 1.34
N PHE A 228 13.14 16.89 1.73
CA PHE A 228 13.58 18.26 2.00
C PHE A 228 13.77 18.41 3.50
N GLU A 229 14.99 18.51 3.98
CA GLU A 229 15.30 18.64 5.40
C GLU A 229 15.57 20.10 5.75
N PHE A 230 14.95 20.55 6.85
CA PHE A 230 15.06 21.91 7.37
C PHE A 230 15.64 21.90 8.77
N PHE A 231 16.57 22.83 9.02
CA PHE A 231 17.15 23.07 10.35
C PHE A 231 17.70 21.79 11.02
N LYS A 232 17.98 20.74 10.22
CA LYS A 232 18.54 19.44 10.63
C LYS A 232 17.56 18.52 11.39
N TYR A 233 16.41 19.00 11.79
CA TYR A 233 15.44 18.26 12.62
C TYR A 233 14.13 17.94 11.93
N PHE A 234 13.70 18.78 11.00
CA PHE A 234 12.43 18.64 10.33
C PHE A 234 12.61 18.24 8.88
N TYR A 235 11.70 17.48 8.36
CA TYR A 235 11.67 17.20 6.94
C TYR A 235 10.26 17.13 6.37
N PHE A 236 10.19 17.38 5.07
CA PHE A 236 9.02 17.21 4.22
C PHE A 236 9.41 16.26 3.09
N GLN A 237 8.56 15.26 2.81
CA GLN A 237 8.89 14.19 1.89
C GLN A 237 7.69 13.84 1.01
N PRO A 238 7.59 14.38 -0.21
CA PRO A 238 6.77 13.81 -1.26
C PRO A 238 7.36 12.47 -1.72
N ASN A 239 6.52 11.48 -1.86
CA ASN A 239 6.89 10.11 -2.18
C ASN A 239 5.85 9.47 -3.11
N ILE A 240 6.32 8.64 -4.03
CA ILE A 240 5.49 7.75 -4.83
C ILE A 240 5.88 6.32 -4.50
N SER A 241 4.91 5.43 -4.44
CA SER A 241 5.16 4.01 -4.21
C SER A 241 4.24 3.14 -5.06
N ALA A 242 4.74 1.98 -5.41
CA ALA A 242 3.96 0.92 -6.03
C ALA A 242 4.02 -0.31 -5.13
N ALA A 243 2.90 -0.97 -4.93
CA ALA A 243 2.84 -2.19 -4.15
C ALA A 243 2.05 -3.28 -4.89
N PHE A 244 2.48 -4.52 -4.70
CA PHE A 244 1.77 -5.72 -5.09
C PHE A 244 1.24 -6.38 -3.84
N ILE A 245 -0.06 -6.58 -3.81
CA ILE A 245 -0.80 -7.03 -2.64
C ILE A 245 -1.52 -8.31 -2.97
N ASP A 246 -1.29 -9.35 -2.16
CA ASP A 246 -1.99 -10.62 -2.22
C ASP A 246 -2.83 -10.81 -0.95
N GLN A 247 -4.14 -10.68 -1.11
CA GLN A 247 -5.11 -10.97 -0.06
C GLN A 247 -5.60 -12.40 -0.20
N ILE A 248 -5.08 -13.28 0.64
CA ILE A 248 -5.34 -14.72 0.58
C ILE A 248 -6.69 -15.08 1.23
N GLY A 249 -7.12 -14.31 2.23
CA GLY A 249 -8.34 -14.61 2.96
C GLY A 249 -8.87 -13.43 3.77
N VAL A 250 -9.72 -12.64 3.14
CA VAL A 250 -10.51 -11.61 3.81
C VAL A 250 -11.80 -12.26 4.31
N TYR A 251 -11.98 -12.30 5.61
CA TYR A 251 -13.19 -12.91 6.19
C TYR A 251 -14.43 -12.08 5.90
N THR A 252 -15.51 -12.75 5.47
CA THR A 252 -16.77 -12.12 5.10
C THR A 252 -17.92 -12.42 6.05
N HIS A 253 -17.81 -13.47 6.87
CA HIS A 253 -18.85 -13.91 7.83
C HIS A 253 -18.26 -14.43 9.14
N GLN A 254 -19.11 -14.60 10.17
CA GLN A 254 -18.67 -15.06 11.49
C GLN A 254 -17.97 -16.43 11.50
N ASN A 255 -18.34 -17.33 10.59
CA ASN A 255 -17.66 -18.61 10.39
C ASN A 255 -16.50 -18.43 9.38
N ALA A 256 -15.47 -17.74 9.81
CA ALA A 256 -14.33 -17.31 9.01
C ALA A 256 -13.66 -18.39 8.16
N ALA A 257 -13.61 -19.62 8.65
CA ALA A 257 -12.96 -20.72 7.95
C ALA A 257 -13.67 -21.14 6.64
N LYS A 258 -14.93 -20.76 6.46
CA LYS A 258 -15.74 -21.16 5.31
C LYS A 258 -16.09 -19.99 4.37
N ASN A 259 -16.02 -18.75 4.86
CA ASN A 259 -16.47 -17.57 4.11
C ASN A 259 -15.34 -16.57 4.00
N ASN A 260 -14.72 -16.50 2.83
CA ASN A 260 -13.61 -15.61 2.57
C ASN A 260 -13.61 -15.07 1.14
N VAL A 261 -12.93 -13.94 0.98
CA VAL A 261 -12.61 -13.34 -0.31
C VAL A 261 -11.10 -13.33 -0.48
N SER A 262 -10.62 -13.74 -1.64
CA SER A 262 -9.22 -13.62 -2.01
C SER A 262 -9.06 -12.87 -3.31
N HIS A 263 -8.03 -12.03 -3.39
CA HIS A 263 -7.68 -11.34 -4.64
C HIS A 263 -6.27 -10.78 -4.60
N PHE A 264 -5.70 -10.62 -5.81
CA PHE A 264 -4.41 -10.00 -6.04
C PHE A 264 -4.60 -8.71 -6.81
N PHE A 265 -3.93 -7.63 -6.39
CA PHE A 265 -3.95 -6.35 -7.08
C PHE A 265 -2.65 -5.57 -6.91
N ALA A 266 -2.40 -4.66 -7.83
CA ALA A 266 -1.36 -3.66 -7.68
C ALA A 266 -1.96 -2.34 -7.22
N THR A 267 -1.23 -1.59 -6.41
CA THR A 267 -1.59 -0.22 -6.03
C THR A 267 -0.44 0.72 -6.30
N PHE A 268 -0.78 1.92 -6.72
CA PHE A 268 0.14 3.04 -6.88
C PHE A 268 -0.27 4.16 -5.94
N ASN A 269 0.64 4.57 -5.08
CA ASN A 269 0.37 5.55 -4.03
C ASN A 269 1.20 6.80 -4.26
N SER A 270 0.59 7.96 -4.02
CA SER A 270 1.27 9.25 -3.92
C SER A 270 1.05 9.78 -2.50
N THR A 271 2.12 10.01 -1.76
CA THR A 271 2.07 10.46 -0.37
C THR A 271 2.89 11.72 -0.16
N ILE A 272 2.45 12.55 0.75
CA ILE A 272 3.20 13.70 1.26
C ILE A 272 3.33 13.52 2.77
N SER A 273 4.57 13.45 3.26
CA SER A 273 4.86 13.22 4.67
C SER A 273 5.62 14.39 5.27
N ALA A 274 5.33 14.69 6.52
CA ALA A 274 6.15 15.55 7.37
C ALA A 274 6.75 14.73 8.50
N GLY A 275 7.96 15.05 8.92
CA GLY A 275 8.64 14.27 9.94
C GLY A 275 9.74 15.00 10.68
N VAL A 276 10.26 14.30 11.68
CA VAL A 276 11.34 14.78 12.55
C VAL A 276 12.48 13.78 12.56
N ILE A 277 13.70 14.30 12.76
CA ILE A 277 14.93 13.52 12.90
C ILE A 277 15.48 13.71 14.31
N VAL A 278 15.69 12.60 15.02
CA VAL A 278 16.25 12.57 16.37
C VAL A 278 17.64 11.93 16.32
N TYR A 279 18.63 12.61 16.84
CA TYR A 279 20.03 12.15 16.88
C TYR A 279 20.30 11.46 18.21
N LEU A 280 20.56 10.15 18.18
CA LEU A 280 20.80 9.35 19.40
C LEU A 280 22.26 9.36 19.86
N LYS A 281 23.20 9.58 18.94
CA LYS A 281 24.63 9.52 19.26
C LYS A 281 25.17 10.87 19.68
N SER A 282 26.05 10.86 20.71
CA SER A 282 26.79 12.04 21.15
C SER A 282 27.72 12.55 20.05
N LYS A 283 28.00 13.86 20.07
CA LYS A 283 28.92 14.54 19.12
C LYS A 283 30.28 13.87 18.94
N LYS A 284 30.75 13.11 19.94
CA LYS A 284 32.12 12.49 19.92
C LYS A 284 32.15 11.20 19.11
N ASP A 285 31.03 10.51 18.94
CA ASP A 285 30.99 9.15 18.36
C ASP A 285 30.28 9.08 17.03
N CYS A 286 29.75 10.16 16.52
CA CYS A 286 29.12 10.20 15.23
C CYS A 286 29.76 11.26 14.34
N ASP A 287 29.78 11.00 13.04
CA ASP A 287 29.99 12.00 11.98
C ASP A 287 28.86 13.09 12.03
N CYS A 288 28.42 13.44 13.22
CA CYS A 288 27.40 14.44 13.42
C CYS A 288 27.90 15.81 12.98
N PRO A 289 27.05 16.67 12.41
CA PRO A 289 27.46 18.01 12.02
C PRO A 289 28.00 18.74 13.25
N VAL A 290 29.26 19.14 13.19
CA VAL A 290 29.83 20.04 14.21
C VAL A 290 29.11 21.37 14.13
N TRP A 291 28.51 21.77 15.22
CA TRP A 291 27.84 23.07 15.37
C TRP A 291 28.91 24.09 15.71
N ASN A 292 29.34 24.91 14.74
CA ASN A 292 30.06 26.16 14.97
C ASN A 292 29.11 27.31 14.71
#